data_981cf528f91f54e67eb5fec11ad25fe1
#
_entry.id   981cf528f91f54e67eb5fec11ad25fe1
#
_cell.length_a   1.000
_cell.length_b   1.000
_cell.length_c   1.000
_cell.angle_alpha   90.00
_cell.angle_beta   90.00
_cell.angle_gamma   90.00
#
_symmetry.space_group_name_H-M   'P 1'
#
loop_
_entity.id
_entity.type
_entity.pdbx_description
1 polymer ?
#
loop_
_entity_poly.entity_id
_entity_poly.type
_entity_poly.pdbx_seq_one_letter_code
_entity_poly.pdbx_strand_id
1 'polypeptide(L)'
;MKIGIQVMVPPYTYEDLDTAIKIAEAAMEKGHEVTLFLFADSVICTNKNIKPIRIDRNIPQKLVELMQKGNFEVHICGICMDYRGITTDMIIDGSKPSGLPELANLLATCDRFINLMA
;
A
#
# COMPACT_ATOMS: atom_id res chain seq x y z
N MET A 1 -2.39 -9.05 16.02
CA MET A 1 -2.49 -7.59 16.13
C MET A 1 -2.91 -6.99 14.80
N LYS A 2 -3.41 -5.78 14.83
CA LYS A 2 -3.66 -4.99 13.62
C LYS A 2 -2.52 -4.01 13.44
N ILE A 3 -1.86 -4.09 12.29
CA ILE A 3 -0.66 -3.28 11.98
C ILE A 3 -1.00 -2.35 10.81
N GLY A 4 -0.78 -1.05 11.03
CA GLY A 4 -0.90 -0.06 9.97
C GLY A 4 0.47 0.31 9.43
N ILE A 5 0.61 0.39 8.11
CA ILE A 5 1.84 0.83 7.46
C ILE A 5 1.48 1.95 6.49
N GLN A 6 2.11 3.10 6.63
CA GLN A 6 1.96 4.20 5.69
C GLN A 6 3.25 4.39 4.91
N VAL A 7 3.15 4.54 3.59
CA VAL A 7 4.29 4.84 2.73
C VAL A 7 3.98 6.11 1.96
N MET A 8 4.94 7.02 1.87
CA MET A 8 4.78 8.32 1.23
C MET A 8 5.69 8.54 0.02
N VAL A 9 6.68 7.69 -0.19
CA VAL A 9 7.67 7.87 -1.25
C VAL A 9 7.31 7.05 -2.49
N PRO A 10 7.79 7.47 -3.69
CA PRO A 10 7.42 6.79 -4.93
C PRO A 10 8.06 5.40 -5.05
N PRO A 11 7.43 4.50 -5.82
CA PRO A 11 8.01 3.19 -6.08
C PRO A 11 9.26 3.31 -6.95
N TYR A 12 10.17 2.36 -6.79
CA TYR A 12 11.37 2.19 -7.62
C TYR A 12 12.46 3.24 -7.45
N THR A 13 12.13 4.42 -6.94
CA THR A 13 13.12 5.43 -6.54
C THR A 13 13.68 5.09 -5.16
N TYR A 14 12.80 4.66 -4.28
CA TYR A 14 13.14 4.25 -2.91
C TYR A 14 12.72 2.79 -2.71
N GLU A 15 13.24 2.18 -1.66
CA GLU A 15 12.91 0.78 -1.32
C GLU A 15 11.81 0.67 -0.25
N ASP A 16 11.20 1.78 0.14
CA ASP A 16 10.22 1.81 1.23
C ASP A 16 9.03 0.88 0.96
N LEU A 17 8.53 0.84 -0.29
CA LEU A 17 7.44 -0.06 -0.66
C LEU A 17 7.87 -1.52 -0.61
N ASP A 18 9.09 -1.82 -1.04
CA ASP A 18 9.65 -3.17 -0.93
C ASP A 18 9.74 -3.59 0.55
N THR A 19 10.19 -2.67 1.41
CA THR A 19 10.26 -2.88 2.85
C THR A 19 8.88 -3.10 3.46
N ALA A 20 7.91 -2.26 3.09
CA ALA A 20 6.53 -2.39 3.58
C ALA A 20 5.93 -3.76 3.22
N ILE A 21 6.15 -4.22 1.99
CA ILE A 21 5.67 -5.51 1.53
C ILE A 21 6.30 -6.65 2.37
N LYS A 22 7.60 -6.57 2.62
CA LYS A 22 8.29 -7.60 3.43
C LYS A 22 7.79 -7.61 4.87
N ILE A 23 7.56 -6.45 5.45
CA ILE A 23 6.98 -6.35 6.80
C ILE A 23 5.57 -6.97 6.80
N ALA A 24 4.75 -6.64 5.80
CA ALA A 24 3.40 -7.17 5.68
C ALA A 24 3.40 -8.70 5.54
N GLU A 25 4.26 -9.24 4.68
CA GLU A 25 4.39 -10.69 4.51
C GLU A 25 4.72 -11.37 5.83
N ALA A 26 5.72 -10.87 6.54
CA ALA A 26 6.15 -11.45 7.81
C ALA A 26 5.05 -11.34 8.88
N ALA A 27 4.36 -10.21 8.95
CA ALA A 27 3.27 -10.01 9.90
C ALA A 27 2.10 -10.96 9.62
N MET A 28 1.74 -11.12 8.35
CA MET A 28 0.64 -12.00 7.96
C MET A 28 0.95 -13.46 8.24
N GLU A 29 2.20 -13.89 8.06
CA GLU A 29 2.63 -15.23 8.41
C GLU A 29 2.46 -15.52 9.90
N LYS A 30 2.55 -14.50 10.73
CA LYS A 30 2.34 -14.60 12.18
C LYS A 30 0.87 -14.44 12.59
N GLY A 31 -0.03 -14.31 11.63
CA GLY A 31 -1.46 -14.20 11.90
C GLY A 31 -1.96 -12.80 12.19
N HIS A 32 -1.17 -11.77 11.90
CA HIS A 32 -1.58 -10.38 12.09
C HIS A 32 -2.35 -9.85 10.88
N GLU A 33 -3.21 -8.84 11.13
CA GLU A 33 -3.86 -8.08 10.07
C GLU A 33 -2.98 -6.89 9.70
N VAL A 34 -2.88 -6.59 8.41
CA VAL A 34 -2.08 -5.45 7.94
C VAL A 34 -2.92 -4.57 7.04
N THR A 35 -2.88 -3.27 7.27
CA THR A 35 -3.45 -2.27 6.38
C THR A 35 -2.32 -1.38 5.88
N LEU A 36 -2.14 -1.35 4.57
CA LEU A 36 -1.20 -0.46 3.91
C LEU A 36 -1.95 0.79 3.45
N PHE A 37 -1.50 1.95 3.89
CA PHE A 37 -2.05 3.22 3.47
C PHE A 37 -1.03 3.95 2.60
N LEU A 38 -1.40 4.19 1.34
CA LEU A 38 -0.56 4.85 0.36
C LEU A 38 -0.93 6.32 0.27
N PHE A 39 0.03 7.19 0.54
CA PHE A 39 -0.14 8.63 0.58
C PHE A 39 0.93 9.29 -0.29
N ALA A 40 0.68 10.48 -0.81
CA ALA A 40 1.61 11.22 -1.66
C ALA A 40 2.05 10.37 -2.87
N ASP A 41 3.34 10.33 -3.17
CA ASP A 41 3.85 9.68 -4.39
C ASP A 41 3.73 8.15 -4.39
N SER A 42 3.56 7.54 -3.22
CA SER A 42 3.42 6.09 -3.14
C SER A 42 2.17 5.58 -3.86
N VAL A 43 1.15 6.42 -4.03
CA VAL A 43 -0.08 6.03 -4.75
C VAL A 43 0.20 5.56 -6.18
N ILE A 44 1.31 6.02 -6.77
CA ILE A 44 1.72 5.63 -8.12
C ILE A 44 1.90 4.12 -8.23
N CYS A 45 2.30 3.43 -7.17
CA CYS A 45 2.57 2.00 -7.22
C CYS A 45 1.32 1.14 -7.50
N THR A 46 0.13 1.70 -7.36
CA THR A 46 -1.11 0.98 -7.63
C THR A 46 -1.52 0.99 -9.10
N ASN A 47 -0.83 1.76 -9.93
CA ASN A 47 -1.15 1.85 -11.34
C ASN A 47 -0.85 0.51 -12.04
N LYS A 48 -1.90 -0.16 -12.52
CA LYS A 48 -1.77 -1.47 -13.17
C LYS A 48 -1.04 -1.41 -14.51
N ASN A 49 -0.77 -0.21 -15.02
CA ASN A 49 0.02 -0.02 -16.25
C ASN A 49 1.53 -0.08 -15.99
N ILE A 50 1.96 -0.14 -14.74
CA ILE A 50 3.36 -0.31 -14.40
C ILE A 50 3.81 -1.70 -14.88
N LYS A 51 4.93 -1.73 -15.63
CA LYS A 51 5.49 -2.96 -16.18
C LYS A 51 6.92 -3.11 -15.70
N PRO A 52 7.13 -3.70 -14.53
CA PRO A 52 8.47 -3.86 -14.00
C PRO A 52 9.30 -4.79 -14.88
N ILE A 53 10.55 -4.39 -15.15
CA ILE A 53 11.48 -5.21 -15.90
C ILE A 53 11.92 -6.41 -15.06
N ARG A 54 12.08 -6.19 -13.74
CA ARG A 54 12.53 -7.23 -12.80
C ARG A 54 11.34 -7.84 -12.08
N ILE A 55 11.26 -9.15 -12.10
CA ILE A 55 10.17 -9.91 -11.45
C ILE A 55 10.21 -9.71 -9.94
N ASP A 56 11.39 -9.62 -9.36
CA ASP A 56 11.57 -9.48 -7.90
C ASP A 56 11.08 -8.13 -7.35
N ARG A 57 10.85 -7.16 -8.22
CA ARG A 57 10.33 -5.85 -7.82
C ARG A 57 9.01 -5.51 -8.50
N ASN A 58 8.18 -6.51 -8.76
CA ASN A 58 6.84 -6.26 -9.29
C ASN A 58 5.90 -5.88 -8.13
N ILE A 59 5.92 -4.62 -7.74
CA ILE A 59 5.17 -4.11 -6.59
C ILE A 59 3.65 -4.27 -6.78
N PRO A 60 3.04 -3.86 -7.91
CA PRO A 60 1.60 -4.05 -8.08
C PRO A 60 1.17 -5.51 -7.93
N GLN A 61 1.91 -6.43 -8.54
CA GLN A 61 1.59 -7.86 -8.48
C GLN A 61 1.70 -8.39 -7.05
N LYS A 62 2.72 -7.99 -6.32
CA LYS A 62 2.90 -8.43 -4.93
C LYS A 62 1.77 -7.93 -4.03
N LEU A 63 1.30 -6.71 -4.24
CA LEU A 63 0.17 -6.18 -3.49
C LEU A 63 -1.11 -6.96 -3.76
N VAL A 64 -1.37 -7.31 -5.03
CA VAL A 64 -2.52 -8.14 -5.39
C VAL A 64 -2.43 -9.50 -4.73
N GLU A 65 -1.27 -10.15 -4.76
CA GLU A 65 -1.06 -11.46 -4.14
C GLU A 65 -1.33 -11.42 -2.64
N LEU A 66 -0.86 -10.38 -1.94
CA LEU A 66 -1.09 -10.23 -0.50
C LEU A 66 -2.57 -10.01 -0.20
N MET A 67 -3.26 -9.19 -0.99
CA MET A 67 -4.69 -8.99 -0.80
C MET A 67 -5.50 -10.28 -0.98
N GLN A 68 -5.08 -11.14 -1.92
CA GLN A 68 -5.73 -12.42 -2.16
C GLN A 68 -5.55 -13.42 -1.02
N LYS A 69 -4.48 -13.28 -0.24
CA LYS A 69 -4.27 -14.12 0.94
C LYS A 69 -5.21 -13.79 2.09
N GLY A 70 -5.85 -12.63 2.06
CA GLY A 70 -6.69 -12.14 3.16
C GLY A 70 -5.87 -11.45 4.24
N ASN A 71 -6.55 -10.76 5.16
CA ASN A 71 -5.94 -10.01 6.26
C ASN A 71 -4.96 -8.92 5.81
N PHE A 72 -5.07 -8.47 4.57
CA PHE A 72 -4.26 -7.39 4.03
C PHE A 72 -5.15 -6.47 3.19
N GLU A 73 -5.14 -5.19 3.52
CA GLU A 73 -5.88 -4.17 2.77
C GLU A 73 -4.93 -3.09 2.27
N VAL A 74 -5.22 -2.57 1.09
CA VAL A 74 -4.50 -1.44 0.50
C VAL A 74 -5.47 -0.28 0.34
N HIS A 75 -5.20 0.80 1.05
CA HIS A 75 -5.94 2.06 0.94
C HIS A 75 -5.09 3.10 0.24
N ILE A 76 -5.70 3.86 -0.66
CA ILE A 76 -5.01 4.83 -1.50
C ILE A 76 -5.63 6.19 -1.28
N CYS A 77 -4.82 7.19 -0.95
CA CYS A 77 -5.31 8.56 -0.83
C CYS A 77 -5.89 9.05 -2.16
N GLY A 78 -7.20 9.31 -2.18
CA GLY A 78 -7.90 9.71 -3.40
C GLY A 78 -7.45 11.07 -3.95
N ILE A 79 -7.19 12.03 -3.07
CA ILE A 79 -6.70 13.35 -3.49
C ILE A 79 -5.30 13.22 -4.09
N CYS A 80 -4.46 12.38 -3.51
CA CYS A 80 -3.13 12.14 -4.05
C CYS A 80 -3.18 11.48 -5.43
N MET A 81 -4.17 10.62 -5.67
CA MET A 81 -4.42 10.05 -6.98
C MET A 81 -4.80 11.15 -7.98
N ASP A 82 -5.71 12.03 -7.60
CA ASP A 82 -6.19 13.10 -8.48
C ASP A 82 -5.06 14.01 -8.93
N TYR A 83 -4.19 14.41 -8.01
CA TYR A 83 -3.03 15.25 -8.34
C TYR A 83 -2.06 14.59 -9.31
N ARG A 84 -2.11 13.27 -9.46
CA ARG A 84 -1.20 12.50 -10.30
C ARG A 84 -1.88 11.90 -11.53
N GLY A 85 -3.15 12.29 -11.76
CA GLY A 85 -3.90 11.82 -12.93
C GLY A 85 -4.23 10.34 -12.89
N ILE A 86 -4.28 9.75 -11.71
CA ILE A 86 -4.61 8.34 -11.53
C ILE A 86 -6.11 8.22 -11.25
N THR A 87 -6.82 7.50 -12.11
CA THR A 87 -8.25 7.26 -11.96
C THR A 87 -8.51 5.85 -11.44
N THR A 88 -9.72 5.60 -10.96
CA THR A 88 -10.08 4.31 -10.34
C THR A 88 -9.97 3.13 -11.28
N ASP A 89 -10.12 3.35 -12.59
CA ASP A 89 -9.95 2.29 -13.59
C ASP A 89 -8.48 1.93 -13.85
N MET A 90 -7.54 2.74 -13.34
CA MET A 90 -6.11 2.52 -13.52
C MET A 90 -5.46 1.76 -12.37
N ILE A 91 -6.14 1.58 -11.25
CA ILE A 91 -5.55 0.98 -10.06
C ILE A 91 -5.79 -0.52 -9.98
N ILE A 92 -4.89 -1.22 -9.29
CA ILE A 92 -4.97 -2.68 -9.12
C ILE A 92 -6.26 -3.09 -8.39
N ASP A 93 -6.77 -4.26 -8.75
CA ASP A 93 -8.00 -4.77 -8.18
C ASP A 93 -7.86 -5.02 -6.68
N GLY A 94 -8.90 -4.64 -5.95
CA GLY A 94 -8.95 -4.81 -4.49
C GLY A 94 -8.43 -3.62 -3.71
N SER A 95 -7.66 -2.72 -4.33
CA SER A 95 -7.22 -1.49 -3.66
C SER A 95 -8.39 -0.52 -3.52
N LYS A 96 -8.40 0.24 -2.41
CA LYS A 96 -9.54 1.08 -2.04
C LYS A 96 -9.16 2.55 -2.01
N PRO A 97 -9.72 3.38 -2.89
CA PRO A 97 -9.57 4.84 -2.74
C PRO A 97 -10.12 5.26 -1.37
N SER A 98 -9.36 6.04 -0.64
CA SER A 98 -9.64 6.43 0.74
C SER A 98 -9.24 7.87 0.98
N GLY A 99 -9.35 8.33 2.20
CA GLY A 99 -9.01 9.70 2.56
C GLY A 99 -8.49 9.80 3.98
N LEU A 100 -8.36 11.04 4.45
CA LEU A 100 -7.88 11.30 5.81
C LEU A 100 -8.76 10.69 6.91
N PRO A 101 -10.10 10.61 6.77
CA PRO A 101 -10.90 9.94 7.79
C PRO A 101 -10.53 8.47 7.98
N GLU A 102 -10.26 7.75 6.89
CA GLU A 102 -9.84 6.34 6.95
C GLU A 102 -8.46 6.20 7.56
N LEU A 103 -7.54 7.14 7.25
CA LEU A 103 -6.22 7.15 7.86
C LEU A 103 -6.31 7.42 9.37
N ALA A 104 -7.13 8.38 9.77
CA ALA A 104 -7.36 8.69 11.18
C ALA A 104 -7.92 7.48 11.92
N ASN A 105 -8.86 6.76 11.30
CA ASN A 105 -9.43 5.55 11.88
C ASN A 105 -8.36 4.44 12.01
N LEU A 106 -7.51 4.29 11.02
CA LEU A 106 -6.41 3.32 11.07
C LEU A 106 -5.47 3.63 12.24
N LEU A 107 -5.07 4.90 12.38
CA LEU A 107 -4.21 5.34 13.48
C LEU A 107 -4.85 5.07 14.85
N ALA A 108 -6.17 5.27 14.96
CA ALA A 108 -6.89 5.08 16.21
C ALA A 108 -7.09 3.61 16.59
N THR A 109 -7.18 2.72 15.60
CA THR A 109 -7.58 1.32 15.81
C THR A 109 -6.47 0.30 15.68
N CYS A 110 -5.34 0.64 15.02
CA CYS A 110 -4.24 -0.32 14.89
C CYS A 110 -3.43 -0.42 16.19
N ASP A 111 -2.84 -1.58 16.41
CA ASP A 111 -1.99 -1.82 17.58
C ASP A 111 -0.59 -1.26 17.40
N ARG A 112 -0.11 -1.24 16.16
CA ARG A 112 1.19 -0.68 15.78
C ARG A 112 1.07 0.06 14.47
N PHE A 113 1.74 1.17 14.36
CA PHE A 113 1.75 1.98 13.14
C PHE A 113 3.18 2.29 12.73
N ILE A 114 3.48 2.05 11.45
CA ILE A 114 4.81 2.29 10.87
C ILE A 114 4.64 3.30 9.74
N ASN A 115 5.44 4.37 9.78
CA ASN A 115 5.42 5.38 8.72
C ASN A 115 6.77 5.38 8.01
N LEU A 116 6.76 5.07 6.70
CA LEU A 116 7.95 5.02 5.88
C LEU A 116 7.97 6.22 4.93
N MET A 117 8.93 7.08 5.11
CA MET A 117 9.06 8.33 4.37
C MET A 117 10.43 8.52 3.72
N ALA A 118 11.15 7.43 3.56
CA ALA A 118 12.53 7.38 3.15
C ALA A 118 13.46 7.74 4.33
#